data_1e681c786d86c1be6c434529f52ea1a8
#
_entry.id   1e681c786d86c1be6c434529f52ea1a8
#
_cell.length_a   1.000
_cell.length_b   1.000
_cell.length_c   1.000
_cell.angle_alpha   90.00
_cell.angle_beta   90.00
_cell.angle_gamma   90.00
#
_symmetry.space_group_name_H-M   'P 1'
#
loop_
_entity.id
_entity.type
_entity.pdbx_description
1 polymer ?
#
loop_
_entity_poly.entity_id
_entity_poly.type
_entity_poly.pdbx_seq_one_letter_code
_entity_poly.pdbx_strand_id
1 'polypeptide(L)'
;MTSDIKNWIEIDNIEDVSGKYHFLSSDGIKIYLPDSFKKYSTAEYQYLLDSLTTKEDYQLEIKRLQYLKQMKGNFYIFFDEDTRSTYTINTMPYMPFNKQDAKYLSGLISMNNEKVSNKTDLDFTKITAKYSGNSKTQIFKTIYKVDNTKKELTSFNSSYIVSSNKKTVYIQLLTGFEANFDLFLQKMIL
;
A
#
# COMPACT_ATOMS: atom_id res chain seq x y z
N MET A 1 10.97 -2.48 22.11
CA MET A 1 9.61 -2.90 21.78
C MET A 1 9.66 -3.61 20.43
N THR A 2 9.76 -4.91 20.47
CA THR A 2 9.61 -5.75 19.28
C THR A 2 8.15 -5.68 18.89
N SER A 3 7.86 -5.19 17.71
CA SER A 3 6.49 -4.99 17.26
C SER A 3 5.75 -6.32 17.23
N ASP A 4 4.52 -6.36 17.77
CA ASP A 4 3.61 -7.50 17.70
C ASP A 4 3.32 -7.94 16.23
N ILE A 5 3.79 -7.16 15.28
CA ILE A 5 3.74 -7.44 13.84
C ILE A 5 4.63 -8.64 13.46
N LYS A 6 5.70 -8.93 14.22
CA LYS A 6 6.58 -10.08 13.97
C LYS A 6 5.86 -11.43 14.02
N ASN A 7 4.84 -11.55 14.87
CA ASN A 7 4.11 -12.82 15.04
C ASN A 7 3.07 -13.07 13.94
N TRP A 8 2.91 -12.11 13.02
CA TRP A 8 1.91 -12.18 11.96
C TRP A 8 2.39 -12.87 10.69
N ILE A 9 3.70 -12.84 10.44
CA ILE A 9 4.29 -13.38 9.24
C ILE A 9 5.03 -14.65 9.62
N GLU A 10 4.51 -15.78 9.21
CA GLU A 10 5.22 -17.06 9.23
C GLU A 10 6.34 -17.00 8.18
N ILE A 11 7.50 -16.51 8.57
CA ILE A 11 8.70 -16.54 7.75
C ILE A 11 9.72 -17.39 8.50
N ASP A 12 10.01 -18.57 7.97
CA ASP A 12 11.00 -19.49 8.51
C ASP A 12 12.44 -18.96 8.44
N ASN A 13 12.68 -17.93 7.63
CA ASN A 13 13.97 -17.24 7.52
C ASN A 13 13.74 -15.74 7.37
N ILE A 14 14.10 -14.97 8.40
CA ILE A 14 14.14 -13.50 8.35
C ILE A 14 15.42 -13.11 7.58
N GLU A 15 15.30 -12.91 6.29
CA GLU A 15 16.33 -12.19 5.55
C GLU A 15 16.37 -10.74 6.03
N ASP A 16 17.57 -10.23 6.35
CA ASP A 16 17.70 -8.84 6.74
C ASP A 16 17.62 -7.98 5.48
N VAL A 17 16.49 -7.26 5.34
CA VAL A 17 16.26 -6.38 4.18
C VAL A 17 16.96 -5.05 4.41
N SER A 18 17.68 -4.58 3.38
CA SER A 18 18.32 -3.27 3.39
C SER A 18 17.29 -2.15 3.18
N GLY A 19 17.44 -1.08 3.94
CA GLY A 19 16.54 0.07 3.86
C GLY A 19 16.79 1.08 4.97
N LYS A 20 15.94 2.09 5.03
CA LYS A 20 16.01 3.16 6.03
C LYS A 20 14.66 3.50 6.62
N TYR A 21 14.70 4.08 7.82
CA TYR A 21 13.52 4.62 8.48
C TYR A 21 13.17 6.00 7.93
N HIS A 22 11.89 6.20 7.68
CA HIS A 22 11.29 7.50 7.42
C HIS A 22 10.35 7.84 8.58
N PHE A 23 10.54 9.00 9.17
CA PHE A 23 9.74 9.45 10.31
C PHE A 23 8.60 10.35 9.83
N LEU A 24 7.36 9.94 10.13
CA LEU A 24 6.14 10.71 9.90
C LEU A 24 5.83 11.48 11.18
N SER A 25 6.50 12.63 11.35
CA SER A 25 6.54 13.37 12.62
C SER A 25 5.16 13.79 13.13
N SER A 26 4.26 14.20 12.23
CA SER A 26 2.89 14.61 12.59
C SER A 26 2.06 13.48 13.20
N ASP A 27 2.43 12.22 12.96
CA ASP A 27 1.68 11.04 13.40
C ASP A 27 2.46 10.20 14.41
N GLY A 28 3.74 10.51 14.61
CA GLY A 28 4.63 9.72 15.47
C GLY A 28 4.83 8.29 14.97
N ILE A 29 4.88 8.11 13.65
CA ILE A 29 5.03 6.81 12.98
C ILE A 29 6.40 6.75 12.32
N LYS A 30 7.05 5.59 12.38
CA LYS A 30 8.26 5.30 11.61
C LYS A 30 7.96 4.16 10.63
N ILE A 31 8.13 4.41 9.35
CA ILE A 31 8.06 3.40 8.30
C ILE A 31 9.46 3.02 7.86
N TYR A 32 9.67 1.77 7.48
CA TYR A 32 10.93 1.27 6.96
C TYR A 32 10.75 0.93 5.49
N LEU A 33 11.55 1.53 4.61
CA LEU A 33 11.47 1.34 3.16
C LEU A 33 12.85 1.04 2.58
N PRO A 34 12.93 0.40 1.40
CA PRO A 34 14.17 0.32 0.63
C PRO A 34 14.83 1.68 0.48
N ASP A 35 16.17 1.72 0.42
CA ASP A 35 16.95 2.96 0.37
C ASP A 35 16.62 3.86 -0.83
N SER A 36 16.18 3.27 -1.94
CA SER A 36 15.80 3.94 -3.19
C SER A 36 14.53 4.80 -3.06
N PHE A 37 13.64 4.48 -2.11
CA PHE A 37 12.44 5.26 -1.91
C PHE A 37 12.73 6.65 -1.35
N LYS A 38 12.20 7.67 -2.01
CA LYS A 38 12.25 9.07 -1.58
C LYS A 38 10.85 9.57 -1.28
N LYS A 39 10.73 10.45 -0.29
CA LYS A 39 9.47 11.13 0.04
C LYS A 39 9.24 12.29 -0.92
N TYR A 40 8.02 12.41 -1.41
CA TYR A 40 7.57 13.47 -2.29
C TYR A 40 6.37 14.20 -1.69
N SER A 41 6.31 15.52 -1.91
CA SER A 41 5.02 16.22 -1.81
C SER A 41 4.12 15.82 -2.98
N THR A 42 2.82 16.07 -2.86
CA THR A 42 1.90 15.79 -3.97
C THR A 42 2.27 16.54 -5.25
N ALA A 43 2.70 17.80 -5.11
CA ALA A 43 3.06 18.62 -6.27
C ALA A 43 4.32 18.10 -6.97
N GLU A 44 5.36 17.75 -6.20
CA GLU A 44 6.59 17.15 -6.75
C GLU A 44 6.31 15.83 -7.45
N TYR A 45 5.48 14.97 -6.83
CA TYR A 45 5.13 13.70 -7.43
C TYR A 45 4.31 13.85 -8.72
N GLN A 46 3.38 14.80 -8.76
CA GLN A 46 2.62 15.12 -9.97
C GLN A 46 3.52 15.61 -11.10
N TYR A 47 4.47 16.49 -10.79
CA TYR A 47 5.45 16.98 -11.76
C TYR A 47 6.33 15.83 -12.31
N LEU A 48 6.76 14.95 -11.43
CA LEU A 48 7.54 13.77 -11.80
C LEU A 48 6.74 12.84 -12.72
N LEU A 49 5.49 12.54 -12.39
CA LEU A 49 4.61 11.70 -13.20
C LEU A 49 4.38 12.25 -14.60
N ASP A 50 4.19 13.57 -14.75
CA ASP A 50 3.99 14.22 -16.04
C ASP A 50 5.16 13.97 -16.98
N SER A 51 6.38 13.84 -16.46
CA SER A 51 7.58 13.53 -17.22
C SER A 51 7.80 12.04 -17.50
N LEU A 52 7.23 11.13 -16.69
CA LEU A 52 7.53 9.71 -16.72
C LEU A 52 6.44 8.84 -17.36
N THR A 53 5.22 9.37 -17.51
CA THR A 53 4.05 8.55 -17.87
C THR A 53 3.33 9.11 -19.09
N THR A 54 2.48 8.27 -19.69
CA THR A 54 1.55 8.75 -20.72
C THR A 54 0.48 9.65 -20.09
N LYS A 55 -0.14 10.52 -20.87
CA LYS A 55 -1.23 11.39 -20.39
C LYS A 55 -2.38 10.59 -19.76
N GLU A 56 -2.69 9.43 -20.30
CA GLU A 56 -3.74 8.54 -19.79
C GLU A 56 -3.37 7.97 -18.42
N ASP A 57 -2.16 7.42 -18.27
CA ASP A 57 -1.68 6.86 -16.99
C ASP A 57 -1.55 7.96 -15.93
N TYR A 58 -1.07 9.15 -16.32
CA TYR A 58 -1.04 10.32 -15.45
C TYR A 58 -2.44 10.63 -14.88
N GLN A 59 -3.46 10.70 -15.73
CA GLN A 59 -4.83 11.00 -15.29
C GLN A 59 -5.39 9.93 -14.35
N LEU A 60 -5.09 8.66 -14.58
CA LEU A 60 -5.51 7.56 -13.71
C LEU A 60 -4.84 7.68 -12.33
N GLU A 61 -3.54 7.95 -12.30
CA GLU A 61 -2.81 8.09 -11.04
C GLU A 61 -3.25 9.35 -10.26
N ILE A 62 -3.49 10.47 -10.92
CA ILE A 62 -4.02 11.67 -10.26
C ILE A 62 -5.38 11.41 -9.62
N LYS A 63 -6.29 10.70 -10.30
CA LYS A 63 -7.58 10.31 -9.73
C LYS A 63 -7.41 9.43 -8.49
N ARG A 64 -6.49 8.46 -8.54
CA ARG A 64 -6.16 7.61 -7.39
C ARG A 64 -5.66 8.44 -6.20
N LEU A 65 -4.72 9.35 -6.44
CA LEU A 65 -4.18 10.24 -5.41
C LEU A 65 -5.25 11.15 -4.81
N GLN A 66 -6.13 11.71 -5.63
CA GLN A 66 -7.25 12.53 -5.17
C GLN A 66 -8.17 11.75 -4.23
N TYR A 67 -8.50 10.50 -4.59
CA TYR A 67 -9.29 9.63 -3.74
C TYR A 67 -8.60 9.36 -2.39
N LEU A 68 -7.31 9.02 -2.41
CA LEU A 68 -6.54 8.76 -1.18
C LEU A 68 -6.43 10.00 -0.28
N LYS A 69 -6.27 11.18 -0.87
CA LYS A 69 -6.23 12.46 -0.12
C LYS A 69 -7.55 12.86 0.51
N GLN A 70 -8.68 12.36 0.02
CA GLN A 70 -10.00 12.61 0.62
C GLN A 70 -10.24 11.76 1.87
N MET A 71 -9.43 10.73 2.10
CA MET A 71 -9.48 9.95 3.34
C MET A 71 -9.09 10.83 4.52
N LYS A 72 -9.73 10.62 5.67
CA LYS A 72 -9.37 11.34 6.91
C LYS A 72 -7.94 10.98 7.33
N GLY A 73 -7.21 11.98 7.84
CA GLY A 73 -5.84 11.84 8.32
C GLY A 73 -4.81 12.41 7.35
N ASN A 74 -3.54 12.15 7.64
CA ASN A 74 -2.44 12.63 6.83
C ASN A 74 -2.12 11.64 5.71
N PHE A 75 -1.66 12.16 4.59
CA PHE A 75 -1.31 11.38 3.41
C PHE A 75 0.14 11.65 3.02
N TYR A 76 0.89 10.56 2.78
CA TYR A 76 2.31 10.62 2.41
C TYR A 76 2.56 9.76 1.18
N ILE A 77 3.46 10.23 0.31
CA ILE A 77 3.87 9.57 -0.92
C ILE A 77 5.37 9.33 -0.87
N PHE A 78 5.77 8.12 -1.20
CA PHE A 78 7.15 7.73 -1.45
C PHE A 78 7.23 7.06 -2.82
N PHE A 79 8.27 7.38 -3.55
CA PHE A 79 8.47 6.86 -4.89
C PHE A 79 9.90 6.39 -5.08
N ASP A 80 10.06 5.27 -5.75
CA ASP A 80 11.33 4.73 -6.20
C ASP A 80 11.43 4.95 -7.72
N GLU A 81 12.32 5.85 -8.13
CA GLU A 81 12.50 6.22 -9.54
C GLU A 81 13.09 5.09 -10.37
N ASP A 82 13.92 4.23 -9.76
CA ASP A 82 14.61 3.13 -10.46
C ASP A 82 13.63 2.03 -10.85
N THR A 83 12.77 1.63 -9.93
CA THR A 83 11.75 0.59 -10.15
C THR A 83 10.38 1.14 -10.57
N ARG A 84 10.20 2.46 -10.51
CA ARG A 84 8.91 3.17 -10.70
C ARG A 84 7.82 2.66 -9.75
N SER A 85 8.24 2.26 -8.55
CA SER A 85 7.33 1.79 -7.51
C SER A 85 6.82 2.94 -6.66
N THR A 86 5.52 2.92 -6.36
CA THR A 86 4.88 3.95 -5.52
C THR A 86 4.40 3.34 -4.22
N TYR A 87 4.80 3.93 -3.10
CA TYR A 87 4.30 3.61 -1.78
C TYR A 87 3.54 4.82 -1.23
N THR A 88 2.28 4.61 -0.88
CA THR A 88 1.46 5.64 -0.24
C THR A 88 0.99 5.15 1.12
N ILE A 89 0.93 6.05 2.08
CA ILE A 89 0.39 5.77 3.41
C ILE A 89 -0.56 6.89 3.85
N ASN A 90 -1.76 6.50 4.27
CA ASN A 90 -2.72 7.34 4.96
C ASN A 90 -2.73 6.98 6.44
N THR A 91 -2.51 7.97 7.30
CA THR A 91 -2.65 7.82 8.75
C THR A 91 -4.09 8.15 9.12
N MET A 92 -4.87 7.10 9.38
CA MET A 92 -6.30 7.22 9.63
C MET A 92 -6.61 7.40 11.12
N PRO A 93 -7.79 7.93 11.49
CA PRO A 93 -8.30 7.81 12.84
C PRO A 93 -8.27 6.34 13.31
N TYR A 94 -7.98 6.12 14.59
CA TYR A 94 -7.93 4.76 15.14
C TYR A 94 -9.22 4.00 14.88
N MET A 95 -9.10 2.90 14.20
CA MET A 95 -10.21 2.03 13.80
C MET A 95 -9.76 0.56 13.95
N PRO A 96 -9.99 -0.04 15.11
CA PRO A 96 -9.79 -1.48 15.25
C PRO A 96 -10.81 -2.23 14.39
N PHE A 97 -10.40 -3.36 13.84
CA PHE A 97 -11.25 -4.18 12.98
C PHE A 97 -11.02 -5.68 13.25
N ASN A 98 -11.95 -6.49 12.87
CA ASN A 98 -11.93 -7.94 13.06
C ASN A 98 -11.92 -8.70 11.73
N LYS A 99 -11.92 -10.03 11.80
CA LYS A 99 -11.92 -10.89 10.61
C LYS A 99 -13.17 -10.71 9.72
N GLN A 100 -14.32 -10.38 10.31
CA GLN A 100 -15.53 -10.16 9.56
C GLN A 100 -15.49 -8.85 8.78
N ASP A 101 -14.96 -7.79 9.41
CA ASP A 101 -14.71 -6.51 8.75
C ASP A 101 -13.73 -6.67 7.59
N ALA A 102 -12.64 -7.43 7.78
CA ALA A 102 -11.68 -7.73 6.74
C ALA A 102 -12.32 -8.50 5.56
N LYS A 103 -13.22 -9.45 5.84
CA LYS A 103 -13.96 -10.17 4.80
C LYS A 103 -14.87 -9.23 4.01
N TYR A 104 -15.56 -8.32 4.69
CA TYR A 104 -16.39 -7.31 4.05
C TYR A 104 -15.57 -6.38 3.15
N LEU A 105 -14.45 -5.86 3.65
CA LEU A 105 -13.50 -5.04 2.88
C LEU A 105 -12.98 -5.77 1.64
N SER A 106 -12.62 -7.05 1.78
CA SER A 106 -12.20 -7.87 0.64
C SER A 106 -13.28 -7.97 -0.43
N GLY A 107 -14.54 -8.11 -0.03
CA GLY A 107 -15.70 -8.12 -0.93
C GLY A 107 -15.86 -6.78 -1.66
N LEU A 108 -15.76 -5.66 -0.95
CA LEU A 108 -15.84 -4.32 -1.54
C LEU A 108 -14.72 -4.07 -2.56
N ILE A 109 -13.49 -4.47 -2.26
CA ILE A 109 -12.35 -4.34 -3.17
C ILE A 109 -12.60 -5.18 -4.43
N SER A 110 -13.03 -6.44 -4.29
CA SER A 110 -13.34 -7.31 -5.44
C SER A 110 -14.43 -6.71 -6.33
N MET A 111 -15.52 -6.22 -5.74
CA MET A 111 -16.60 -5.54 -6.48
C MET A 111 -16.11 -4.29 -7.22
N ASN A 112 -15.23 -3.48 -6.58
CA ASN A 112 -14.69 -2.29 -7.21
C ASN A 112 -13.78 -2.66 -8.39
N ASN A 113 -12.91 -3.66 -8.22
CA ASN A 113 -12.04 -4.16 -9.28
C ASN A 113 -12.83 -4.68 -10.48
N GLU A 114 -13.89 -5.46 -10.24
CA GLU A 114 -14.80 -5.92 -11.29
C GLU A 114 -15.46 -4.76 -12.05
N LYS A 115 -15.94 -3.73 -11.33
CA LYS A 115 -16.49 -2.52 -11.98
C LYS A 115 -15.46 -1.77 -12.82
N VAL A 116 -14.19 -1.76 -12.40
CA VAL A 116 -13.09 -1.14 -13.16
C VAL A 116 -12.78 -1.99 -14.39
N SER A 117 -12.63 -3.32 -14.26
CA SER A 117 -12.40 -4.23 -15.38
C SER A 117 -13.48 -4.10 -16.47
N ASN A 118 -14.75 -3.99 -16.07
CA ASN A 118 -15.85 -3.83 -17.01
C ASN A 118 -15.87 -2.50 -17.79
N LYS A 119 -15.04 -1.54 -17.41
CA LYS A 119 -15.00 -0.19 -17.99
C LYS A 119 -13.65 0.21 -18.58
N THR A 120 -12.65 -0.64 -18.41
CA THR A 120 -11.25 -0.36 -18.79
C THR A 120 -10.61 -1.64 -19.35
N ASP A 121 -9.40 -1.51 -19.86
CA ASP A 121 -8.56 -2.62 -20.32
C ASP A 121 -7.74 -3.24 -19.16
N LEU A 122 -8.20 -3.09 -17.91
CA LEU A 122 -7.52 -3.62 -16.72
C LEU A 122 -8.22 -4.86 -16.19
N ASP A 123 -7.46 -5.94 -16.07
CA ASP A 123 -7.90 -7.18 -15.42
C ASP A 123 -7.23 -7.36 -14.06
N PHE A 124 -8.02 -7.68 -13.05
CA PHE A 124 -7.57 -7.83 -11.68
C PHE A 124 -7.64 -9.28 -11.24
N THR A 125 -6.48 -9.89 -11.02
CA THR A 125 -6.37 -11.24 -10.44
C THR A 125 -5.96 -11.14 -8.97
N LYS A 126 -6.82 -11.60 -8.07
CA LYS A 126 -6.52 -11.64 -6.64
C LYS A 126 -5.48 -12.73 -6.34
N ILE A 127 -4.30 -12.33 -5.84
CA ILE A 127 -3.24 -13.25 -5.41
C ILE A 127 -3.50 -13.68 -3.96
N THR A 128 -3.80 -12.72 -3.08
CA THR A 128 -4.09 -13.01 -1.69
C THR A 128 -5.06 -11.99 -1.07
N ALA A 129 -5.80 -12.43 -0.07
CA ALA A 129 -6.51 -11.59 0.87
C ALA A 129 -6.44 -12.27 2.24
N LYS A 130 -5.72 -11.68 3.18
CA LYS A 130 -5.44 -12.29 4.48
C LYS A 130 -5.71 -11.31 5.60
N TYR A 131 -6.40 -11.79 6.64
CA TYR A 131 -6.52 -11.12 7.93
C TYR A 131 -5.66 -11.85 8.95
N SER A 132 -4.97 -11.08 9.77
CA SER A 132 -4.31 -11.57 10.97
C SER A 132 -4.50 -10.56 12.09
N GLY A 133 -4.70 -11.00 13.31
CA GLY A 133 -4.87 -10.07 14.42
C GLY A 133 -5.08 -10.73 15.77
N ASN A 134 -4.81 -9.91 16.77
CA ASN A 134 -5.09 -10.18 18.18
C ASN A 134 -5.76 -8.92 18.78
N SER A 135 -5.92 -8.88 20.11
CA SER A 135 -6.54 -7.73 20.80
C SER A 135 -5.78 -6.41 20.67
N LYS A 136 -4.50 -6.43 20.30
CA LYS A 136 -3.63 -5.24 20.23
C LYS A 136 -3.33 -4.81 18.82
N THR A 137 -3.21 -5.75 17.87
CA THR A 137 -2.80 -5.49 16.49
C THR A 137 -3.69 -6.26 15.53
N GLN A 138 -4.22 -5.57 14.53
CA GLN A 138 -4.97 -6.16 13.43
C GLN A 138 -4.34 -5.74 12.12
N ILE A 139 -4.23 -6.70 11.19
CA ILE A 139 -3.66 -6.48 9.87
C ILE A 139 -4.56 -7.14 8.83
N PHE A 140 -4.95 -6.39 7.84
CA PHE A 140 -5.59 -6.89 6.64
C PHE A 140 -4.70 -6.59 5.44
N LYS A 141 -4.41 -7.60 4.65
CA LYS A 141 -3.57 -7.54 3.46
C LYS A 141 -4.33 -8.04 2.26
N THR A 142 -4.23 -7.32 1.15
CA THR A 142 -4.64 -7.82 -0.18
C THR A 142 -3.54 -7.56 -1.18
N ILE A 143 -3.34 -8.50 -2.10
CA ILE A 143 -2.48 -8.33 -3.27
C ILE A 143 -3.27 -8.71 -4.51
N TYR A 144 -3.26 -7.83 -5.49
CA TYR A 144 -3.81 -8.05 -6.81
C TYR A 144 -2.71 -7.91 -7.87
N LYS A 145 -2.65 -8.85 -8.78
CA LYS A 145 -2.01 -8.68 -10.08
C LYS A 145 -2.97 -7.89 -10.97
N VAL A 146 -2.47 -6.89 -11.66
CA VAL A 146 -3.25 -6.03 -12.55
C VAL A 146 -2.61 -6.10 -13.94
N ASP A 147 -3.32 -6.70 -14.87
CA ASP A 147 -2.89 -6.81 -16.26
C ASP A 147 -3.61 -5.74 -17.09
N ASN A 148 -2.85 -4.88 -17.77
CA ASN A 148 -3.39 -3.98 -18.78
C ASN A 148 -3.34 -4.71 -20.12
N THR A 149 -4.48 -5.22 -20.59
CA THR A 149 -4.57 -6.05 -21.80
C THR A 149 -4.25 -5.29 -23.07
N LYS A 150 -4.49 -3.99 -23.11
CA LYS A 150 -4.19 -3.12 -24.26
C LYS A 150 -2.71 -2.79 -24.38
N LYS A 151 -2.03 -2.60 -23.24
CA LYS A 151 -0.61 -2.20 -23.19
C LYS A 151 0.33 -3.39 -23.00
N GLU A 152 -0.21 -4.57 -22.78
CA GLU A 152 0.55 -5.80 -22.42
C GLU A 152 1.48 -5.58 -21.22
N LEU A 153 1.02 -4.83 -20.23
CA LEU A 153 1.77 -4.49 -19.00
C LEU A 153 1.13 -5.14 -17.79
N THR A 154 1.95 -5.70 -16.94
CA THR A 154 1.55 -6.25 -15.65
C THR A 154 2.07 -5.37 -14.51
N SER A 155 1.22 -5.14 -13.52
CA SER A 155 1.59 -4.49 -12.26
C SER A 155 1.00 -5.23 -11.07
N PHE A 156 1.46 -4.88 -9.87
CA PHE A 156 0.97 -5.47 -8.62
C PHE A 156 0.52 -4.35 -7.68
N ASN A 157 -0.66 -4.53 -7.11
CA ASN A 157 -1.23 -3.64 -6.12
C ASN A 157 -1.33 -4.37 -4.78
N SER A 158 -0.46 -4.02 -3.86
CA SER A 158 -0.47 -4.53 -2.48
C SER A 158 -1.09 -3.48 -1.56
N SER A 159 -2.14 -3.83 -0.85
CA SER A 159 -2.82 -2.95 0.09
C SER A 159 -2.81 -3.55 1.49
N TYR A 160 -2.53 -2.72 2.49
CA TYR A 160 -2.52 -3.11 3.89
C TYR A 160 -3.33 -2.12 4.72
N ILE A 161 -4.15 -2.63 5.61
CA ILE A 161 -4.72 -1.87 6.72
C ILE A 161 -4.11 -2.43 8.00
N VAL A 162 -3.43 -1.58 8.75
CA VAL A 162 -2.79 -1.97 10.00
C VAL A 162 -3.34 -1.10 11.11
N SER A 163 -3.90 -1.74 12.15
CA SER A 163 -4.36 -1.07 13.35
C SER A 163 -3.59 -1.60 14.56
N SER A 164 -2.86 -0.73 15.23
CA SER A 164 -2.04 -1.05 16.41
C SER A 164 -1.72 0.22 17.19
N ASN A 165 -1.46 0.10 18.50
CA ASN A 165 -1.06 1.21 19.36
C ASN A 165 -1.96 2.45 19.25
N LYS A 166 -3.28 2.25 19.14
CA LYS A 166 -4.29 3.31 18.94
C LYS A 166 -4.07 4.15 17.66
N LYS A 167 -3.46 3.57 16.66
CA LYS A 167 -3.28 4.16 15.33
C LYS A 167 -3.77 3.19 14.28
N THR A 168 -4.25 3.72 13.17
CA THR A 168 -4.60 2.93 11.98
C THR A 168 -3.96 3.56 10.76
N VAL A 169 -3.36 2.75 9.93
CA VAL A 169 -2.77 3.19 8.67
C VAL A 169 -3.32 2.36 7.51
N TYR A 170 -3.54 3.02 6.39
CA TYR A 170 -3.82 2.40 5.11
C TYR A 170 -2.63 2.60 4.19
N ILE A 171 -2.07 1.52 3.69
CA ILE A 171 -0.88 1.51 2.86
C ILE A 171 -1.22 0.90 1.51
N GLN A 172 -0.74 1.53 0.45
CA GLN A 172 -0.73 0.94 -0.90
C GLN A 172 0.69 0.95 -1.45
N LEU A 173 1.09 -0.18 -2.02
CA LEU A 173 2.32 -0.34 -2.79
C LEU A 173 1.96 -0.77 -4.21
N LEU A 174 2.35 0.04 -5.19
CA LEU A 174 2.23 -0.27 -6.61
C LEU A 174 3.60 -0.57 -7.17
N THR A 175 3.75 -1.73 -7.81
CA THR A 175 5.03 -2.18 -8.39
C THR A 175 4.82 -2.79 -9.77
N GLY A 176 5.83 -2.73 -10.64
CA GLY A 176 5.87 -3.45 -11.91
C GLY A 176 6.30 -4.92 -11.79
N PHE A 177 6.54 -5.41 -10.58
CA PHE A 177 6.99 -6.76 -10.29
C PHE A 177 6.38 -7.27 -8.99
N GLU A 178 6.32 -8.57 -8.82
CA GLU A 178 5.87 -9.17 -7.56
C GLU A 178 6.90 -8.91 -6.45
N ALA A 179 6.48 -8.23 -5.38
CA ALA A 179 7.33 -7.86 -4.27
C ALA A 179 6.79 -8.42 -2.96
N ASN A 180 7.66 -9.03 -2.16
CA ASN A 180 7.34 -9.34 -0.76
C ASN A 180 7.68 -8.13 0.12
N PHE A 181 6.68 -7.31 0.39
CA PHE A 181 6.85 -6.09 1.20
C PHE A 181 6.62 -6.33 2.71
N ASP A 182 6.24 -7.53 3.09
CA ASP A 182 5.94 -7.88 4.48
C ASP A 182 7.13 -7.65 5.41
N LEU A 183 8.36 -7.89 4.93
CA LEU A 183 9.60 -7.68 5.69
C LEU A 183 9.81 -6.21 6.07
N PHE A 184 9.45 -5.28 5.20
CA PHE A 184 9.50 -3.84 5.46
C PHE A 184 8.39 -3.42 6.42
N LEU A 185 7.20 -3.99 6.25
CA LEU A 185 6.06 -3.72 7.12
C LEU A 185 6.33 -4.15 8.57
N GLN A 186 7.05 -5.26 8.77
CA GLN A 186 7.44 -5.75 10.11
C GLN A 186 8.30 -4.77 10.89
N LYS A 187 9.11 -3.97 10.20
CA LYS A 187 9.98 -2.97 10.82
C LYS A 187 9.27 -1.65 11.11
N MET A 188 8.01 -1.50 10.67
CA MET A 188 7.21 -0.30 10.94
C MET A 188 6.90 -0.17 12.44
N ILE A 189 6.92 1.07 12.94
CA ILE A 189 6.59 1.42 14.32
C ILE A 189 5.41 2.40 14.29
N LEU A 190 4.25 1.95 14.79
CA LEU A 190 3.03 2.73 14.97
C LEU A 190 2.94 3.35 16.36
#